data_9655665b6f61d9efc17fe3bae9378887
#
_entry.id   9655665b6f61d9efc17fe3bae9378887
#
_cell.length_a   1.000
_cell.length_b   1.000
_cell.length_c   1.000
_cell.angle_alpha   90.00
_cell.angle_beta   90.00
_cell.angle_gamma   90.00
#
_symmetry.space_group_name_H-M   'P 1'
#
loop_
_entity.id
_entity.type
_entity.pdbx_description
1 polymer ?
#
loop_
_entity_poly.entity_id
_entity_poly.type
_entity_poly.pdbx_seq_one_letter_code
_entity_poly.pdbx_strand_id
1 'polypeptide(L)'
;MDFSKLNPDFNALGRLDYSKPVIDTKNTIALIALVAAVLSVVFVFLPWFSVKVSMFGQSESASRLGITTWYGIIGLIMALTAVAGVLYKQYALAFWAAVICVVLGFIGWLSYASLTMDGRTATADDIKLAANFGAVTIGHLGAILFFFSSAIAAVCSLLMATGRKIDVNLR
;
A
#
# COMPACT_ATOMS: atom_id res chain seq x y z
N MET A 1 -0.14 4.00 26.53
CA MET A 1 -0.46 4.57 25.21
C MET A 1 -1.81 5.25 25.33
N ASP A 2 -1.87 6.52 25.00
CA ASP A 2 -3.13 7.27 25.02
C ASP A 2 -3.79 7.15 23.62
N PHE A 3 -4.73 6.23 23.51
CA PHE A 3 -5.44 5.97 22.26
C PHE A 3 -6.48 7.03 21.91
N SER A 4 -6.79 7.96 22.84
CA SER A 4 -7.70 9.07 22.56
C SER A 4 -7.17 10.00 21.45
N LYS A 5 -5.84 10.06 21.30
CA LYS A 5 -5.14 10.83 20.27
C LYS A 5 -5.23 10.20 18.86
N LEU A 6 -5.73 8.98 18.73
CA LEU A 6 -5.96 8.31 17.45
C LEU A 6 -7.34 8.61 16.87
N ASN A 7 -8.16 9.38 17.58
CA ASN A 7 -9.43 9.83 17.04
C ASN A 7 -9.17 10.97 16.03
N PRO A 8 -9.48 10.80 14.74
CA PRO A 8 -9.24 11.85 13.75
C PRO A 8 -10.18 13.03 14.02
N ASP A 9 -9.62 14.22 14.19
CA ASP A 9 -10.41 15.44 14.33
C ASP A 9 -10.83 15.95 12.94
N PHE A 10 -11.99 15.51 12.48
CA PHE A 10 -12.56 15.93 11.20
C PHE A 10 -12.90 17.44 11.16
N ASN A 11 -13.13 18.07 12.30
CA ASN A 11 -13.36 19.52 12.36
C ASN A 11 -12.09 20.31 12.10
N ALA A 12 -10.92 19.75 12.48
CA ALA A 12 -9.64 20.34 12.17
C ALA A 12 -9.33 20.32 10.67
N LEU A 13 -9.82 19.33 9.91
CA LEU A 13 -9.63 19.27 8.46
C LEU A 13 -10.22 20.49 7.73
N GLY A 14 -11.37 20.98 8.16
CA GLY A 14 -12.01 22.17 7.59
C GLY A 14 -11.30 23.49 7.89
N ARG A 15 -10.37 23.50 8.86
CA ARG A 15 -9.60 24.68 9.28
C ARG A 15 -8.16 24.71 8.76
N LEU A 16 -7.75 23.66 8.02
CA LEU A 16 -6.39 23.58 7.48
C LEU A 16 -6.22 24.53 6.30
N ASP A 17 -5.15 25.27 6.31
CA ASP A 17 -4.68 26.00 5.14
C ASP A 17 -3.94 25.03 4.20
N TYR A 18 -4.67 24.47 3.24
CA TYR A 18 -4.14 23.49 2.28
C TYR A 18 -3.11 24.10 1.30
N SER A 19 -2.95 25.43 1.30
CA SER A 19 -1.97 26.10 0.45
C SER A 19 -0.53 25.95 0.95
N LYS A 20 -0.36 25.59 2.24
CA LYS A 20 0.96 25.52 2.90
C LYS A 20 1.14 24.16 3.59
N PRO A 21 1.69 23.16 2.92
CA PRO A 21 2.04 21.90 3.57
C PRO A 21 3.09 22.16 4.66
N VAL A 22 2.81 21.69 5.88
CA VAL A 22 3.68 21.91 7.06
C VAL A 22 4.51 20.65 7.28
N ILE A 23 5.48 20.41 6.41
CA ILE A 23 6.42 19.29 6.59
C ILE A 23 7.40 19.64 7.71
N ASP A 24 7.47 18.80 8.74
CA ASP A 24 8.52 18.88 9.75
C ASP A 24 9.76 18.13 9.26
N THR A 25 10.60 18.82 8.49
CA THR A 25 11.83 18.24 7.92
C THR A 25 12.88 17.87 8.98
N LYS A 26 12.72 18.36 10.21
CA LYS A 26 13.60 18.01 11.34
C LYS A 26 13.18 16.71 12.01
N ASN A 27 12.00 16.20 11.73
CA ASN A 27 11.48 14.97 12.32
C ASN A 27 11.69 13.80 11.37
N THR A 28 12.71 12.99 11.62
CA THR A 28 13.06 11.82 10.83
C THR A 28 11.90 10.83 10.70
N ILE A 29 11.09 10.65 11.76
CA ILE A 29 9.95 9.72 11.72
C ILE A 29 8.87 10.23 10.77
N ALA A 30 8.61 11.54 10.74
CA ALA A 30 7.65 12.14 9.80
C ALA A 30 8.13 12.00 8.35
N LEU A 31 9.43 12.16 8.10
CA LEU A 31 10.01 11.93 6.77
C LEU A 31 9.89 10.48 6.34
N ILE A 32 10.19 9.52 7.23
CA ILE A 32 10.03 8.08 6.93
C ILE A 32 8.56 7.76 6.64
N ALA A 33 7.62 8.29 7.43
CA ALA A 33 6.19 8.12 7.20
C ALA A 33 5.77 8.65 5.83
N LEU A 34 6.26 9.84 5.47
CA LEU A 34 5.96 10.47 4.18
C LEU A 34 6.51 9.65 3.01
N VAL A 35 7.78 9.26 3.07
CA VAL A 35 8.42 8.44 2.03
C VAL A 35 7.68 7.11 1.87
N ALA A 36 7.36 6.44 2.98
CA ALA A 36 6.64 5.17 2.94
C ALA A 36 5.22 5.34 2.35
N ALA A 37 4.51 6.40 2.70
CA ALA A 37 3.19 6.69 2.13
C ALA A 37 3.27 7.00 0.62
N VAL A 38 4.28 7.76 0.16
CA VAL A 38 4.52 8.04 -1.26
C VAL A 38 4.87 6.76 -2.01
N LEU A 39 5.72 5.90 -1.43
CA LEU A 39 6.04 4.58 -2.02
C LEU A 39 4.78 3.71 -2.15
N SER A 40 3.85 3.77 -1.19
CA SER A 40 2.57 3.06 -1.31
C SER A 40 1.76 3.55 -2.53
N VAL A 41 1.75 4.86 -2.81
CA VAL A 41 1.12 5.40 -4.04
C VAL A 41 1.77 4.82 -5.29
N VAL A 42 3.10 4.78 -5.34
CA VAL A 42 3.85 4.25 -6.49
C VAL A 42 3.58 2.76 -6.69
N PHE A 43 3.54 1.98 -5.62
CA PHE A 43 3.38 0.53 -5.69
C PHE A 43 1.97 0.07 -6.13
N VAL A 44 0.96 0.95 -6.11
CA VAL A 44 -0.34 0.66 -6.73
C VAL A 44 -0.23 0.48 -8.25
N PHE A 45 0.75 1.12 -8.89
CA PHE A 45 0.98 1.03 -10.33
C PHE A 45 1.86 -0.16 -10.74
N LEU A 46 2.40 -0.91 -9.77
CA LEU A 46 3.13 -2.13 -10.05
C LEU A 46 2.17 -3.32 -10.26
N PRO A 47 2.65 -4.41 -10.88
CA PRO A 47 1.88 -5.66 -10.98
C PRO A 47 1.58 -6.23 -9.60
N TRP A 48 0.30 -6.26 -9.23
CA TRP A 48 -0.16 -6.89 -7.99
C TRP A 48 -0.40 -8.38 -8.15
N PHE A 49 -0.61 -8.79 -9.39
CA PHE A 49 -0.74 -10.18 -9.75
C PHE A 49 -0.01 -10.42 -11.07
N SER A 50 0.88 -11.39 -11.11
CA SER A 50 1.58 -11.80 -12.30
C SER A 50 1.63 -13.32 -12.38
N VAL A 51 1.47 -13.83 -13.58
CA VAL A 51 1.54 -15.26 -13.87
C VAL A 51 2.51 -15.48 -15.01
N LYS A 52 3.43 -16.41 -14.81
CA LYS A 52 4.34 -16.88 -15.85
C LYS A 52 4.09 -18.37 -16.07
N VAL A 53 3.67 -18.72 -17.28
CA VAL A 53 3.49 -20.10 -17.73
C VAL A 53 4.72 -20.49 -18.53
N SER A 54 5.32 -21.64 -18.21
CA SER A 54 6.45 -22.19 -18.95
C SER A 54 6.12 -23.60 -19.38
N MET A 55 5.89 -23.81 -20.67
CA MET A 55 5.58 -25.12 -21.26
C MET A 55 6.40 -25.33 -22.53
N PHE A 56 7.05 -26.49 -22.66
CA PHE A 56 7.77 -26.93 -23.88
C PHE A 56 8.79 -25.92 -24.43
N GLY A 57 9.48 -25.19 -23.52
CA GLY A 57 10.50 -24.20 -23.91
C GLY A 57 9.96 -22.83 -24.33
N GLN A 58 8.66 -22.65 -24.36
CA GLN A 58 8.01 -21.35 -24.54
C GLN A 58 7.56 -20.82 -23.17
N SER A 59 7.72 -19.52 -22.95
CA SER A 59 7.25 -18.87 -21.72
C SER A 59 6.37 -17.68 -22.07
N GLU A 60 5.14 -17.71 -21.59
CA GLU A 60 4.21 -16.59 -21.64
C GLU A 60 4.04 -15.98 -20.26
N SER A 61 3.84 -14.67 -20.20
CA SER A 61 3.60 -13.96 -18.95
C SER A 61 2.46 -12.96 -19.12
N ALA A 62 1.56 -12.95 -18.15
CA ALA A 62 0.54 -11.93 -18.04
C ALA A 62 0.61 -11.29 -16.65
N SER A 63 0.26 -10.02 -16.56
CA SER A 63 0.25 -9.31 -15.30
C SER A 63 -0.95 -8.39 -15.19
N ARG A 64 -1.39 -8.15 -13.97
CA ARG A 64 -2.45 -7.20 -13.64
C ARG A 64 -1.95 -6.18 -12.65
N LEU A 65 -2.04 -4.90 -13.01
CA LEU A 65 -1.62 -3.78 -12.16
C LEU A 65 -2.59 -3.60 -10.99
N GLY A 66 -2.11 -3.13 -9.85
CA GLY A 66 -2.94 -2.81 -8.70
C GLY A 66 -4.07 -1.85 -9.04
N ILE A 67 -3.77 -0.79 -9.78
CA ILE A 67 -4.75 0.23 -10.18
C ILE A 67 -5.92 -0.32 -11.01
N THR A 68 -5.81 -1.48 -11.62
CA THR A 68 -6.89 -2.12 -12.39
C THR A 68 -7.82 -2.96 -11.53
N THR A 69 -7.56 -3.05 -10.23
CA THR A 69 -8.38 -3.79 -9.26
C THR A 69 -9.15 -2.81 -8.37
N TRP A 70 -10.35 -3.20 -7.91
CA TRP A 70 -11.17 -2.35 -7.05
C TRP A 70 -10.46 -2.02 -5.72
N TYR A 71 -9.77 -3.01 -5.13
CA TYR A 71 -8.99 -2.81 -3.90
C TYR A 71 -7.75 -1.95 -4.13
N GLY A 72 -7.15 -1.98 -5.32
CA GLY A 72 -6.05 -1.10 -5.67
C GLY A 72 -6.48 0.36 -5.89
N ILE A 73 -7.66 0.59 -6.46
CA ILE A 73 -8.24 1.94 -6.60
C ILE A 73 -8.51 2.54 -5.21
N ILE A 74 -9.15 1.78 -4.32
CA ILE A 74 -9.37 2.22 -2.93
C ILE A 74 -8.03 2.43 -2.23
N GLY A 75 -7.07 1.52 -2.45
CA GLY A 75 -5.71 1.62 -1.92
C GLY A 75 -5.00 2.91 -2.35
N LEU A 76 -5.16 3.33 -3.62
CA LEU A 76 -4.62 4.59 -4.13
C LEU A 76 -5.21 5.79 -3.39
N ILE A 77 -6.54 5.84 -3.25
CA ILE A 77 -7.22 6.93 -2.53
C ILE A 77 -6.74 7.00 -1.09
N MET A 78 -6.66 5.88 -0.42
CA MET A 78 -6.22 5.84 0.98
C MET A 78 -4.73 6.15 1.12
N ALA A 79 -3.86 5.73 0.20
CA ALA A 79 -2.45 6.09 0.19
C ALA A 79 -2.26 7.61 -0.02
N LEU A 80 -3.01 8.24 -0.91
CA LEU A 80 -3.02 9.70 -1.08
C LEU A 80 -3.53 10.41 0.18
N THR A 81 -4.54 9.86 0.85
CA THR A 81 -5.04 10.37 2.13
C THR A 81 -3.97 10.26 3.22
N ALA A 82 -3.20 9.16 3.26
CA ALA A 82 -2.09 9.00 4.19
C ALA A 82 -0.98 10.03 3.93
N VAL A 83 -0.61 10.27 2.66
CA VAL A 83 0.35 11.32 2.28
C VAL A 83 -0.14 12.68 2.76
N ALA A 84 -1.39 13.05 2.45
CA ALA A 84 -1.97 14.31 2.90
C ALA A 84 -1.99 14.42 4.43
N GLY A 85 -2.38 13.36 5.14
CA GLY A 85 -2.38 13.32 6.60
C GLY A 85 -1.01 13.59 7.20
N VAL A 86 0.06 13.04 6.64
CA VAL A 86 1.44 13.32 7.09
C VAL A 86 1.84 14.77 6.78
N LEU A 87 1.56 15.26 5.56
CA LEU A 87 1.90 16.63 5.12
C LEU A 87 1.25 17.70 5.99
N TYR A 88 0.01 17.49 6.43
CA TYR A 88 -0.74 18.43 7.25
C TYR A 88 -0.71 18.10 8.74
N LYS A 89 0.20 17.23 9.18
CA LYS A 89 0.37 16.80 10.60
C LYS A 89 -0.88 16.16 11.20
N GLN A 90 -1.78 15.65 10.39
CA GLN A 90 -2.95 14.88 10.80
C GLN A 90 -2.57 13.39 10.93
N TYR A 91 -1.68 13.10 11.87
CA TYR A 91 -1.09 11.77 12.00
C TYR A 91 -2.10 10.67 12.35
N ALA A 92 -3.19 10.99 13.05
CA ALA A 92 -4.27 10.04 13.33
C ALA A 92 -4.98 9.63 12.03
N LEU A 93 -5.27 10.59 11.13
CA LEU A 93 -5.86 10.32 9.82
C LEU A 93 -4.90 9.50 8.96
N ALA A 94 -3.62 9.88 8.91
CA ALA A 94 -2.58 9.15 8.18
C ALA A 94 -2.45 7.70 8.67
N PHE A 95 -2.52 7.48 9.99
CA PHE A 95 -2.49 6.15 10.58
C PHE A 95 -3.65 5.28 10.09
N TRP A 96 -4.88 5.74 10.20
CA TRP A 96 -6.04 4.95 9.78
C TRP A 96 -6.08 4.70 8.28
N ALA A 97 -5.71 5.70 7.48
CA ALA A 97 -5.58 5.53 6.04
C ALA A 97 -4.52 4.45 5.69
N ALA A 98 -3.35 4.49 6.35
CA ALA A 98 -2.30 3.50 6.15
C ALA A 98 -2.71 2.10 6.64
N VAL A 99 -3.47 1.97 7.74
CA VAL A 99 -4.01 0.68 8.21
C VAL A 99 -4.95 0.08 7.17
N ILE A 100 -5.83 0.88 6.55
CA ILE A 100 -6.68 0.41 5.46
C ILE A 100 -5.83 -0.06 4.28
N CYS A 101 -4.77 0.67 3.92
CA CYS A 101 -3.83 0.24 2.87
C CYS A 101 -3.16 -1.10 3.19
N VAL A 102 -2.77 -1.34 4.46
CA VAL A 102 -2.23 -2.64 4.91
C VAL A 102 -3.22 -3.76 4.65
N VAL A 103 -4.49 -3.58 5.04
CA VAL A 103 -5.54 -4.57 4.81
C VAL A 103 -5.75 -4.84 3.32
N LEU A 104 -5.80 -3.78 2.51
CA LEU A 104 -5.98 -3.89 1.05
C LEU A 104 -4.77 -4.55 0.37
N GLY A 105 -3.55 -4.23 0.81
CA GLY A 105 -2.34 -4.88 0.34
C GLY A 105 -2.31 -6.37 0.68
N PHE A 106 -2.77 -6.75 1.87
CA PHE A 106 -2.90 -8.14 2.28
C PHE A 106 -3.96 -8.89 1.45
N ILE A 107 -5.11 -8.26 1.20
CA ILE A 107 -6.13 -8.80 0.29
C ILE A 107 -5.54 -8.99 -1.11
N GLY A 108 -4.82 -7.99 -1.62
CA GLY A 108 -4.15 -8.06 -2.93
C GLY A 108 -3.13 -9.19 -3.01
N TRP A 109 -2.38 -9.43 -1.93
CA TRP A 109 -1.41 -10.53 -1.84
C TRP A 109 -2.08 -11.91 -1.86
N LEU A 110 -3.22 -12.05 -1.20
CA LEU A 110 -3.97 -13.32 -1.16
C LEU A 110 -4.89 -13.51 -2.38
N SER A 111 -5.10 -12.47 -3.18
CA SER A 111 -6.04 -12.51 -4.30
C SER A 111 -5.43 -13.18 -5.52
N TYR A 112 -6.23 -14.00 -6.18
CA TYR A 112 -5.97 -14.49 -7.51
C TYR A 112 -6.90 -13.77 -8.50
N ALA A 113 -6.35 -13.22 -9.56
CA ALA A 113 -7.13 -12.54 -10.59
C ALA A 113 -7.20 -13.39 -11.85
N SER A 114 -8.32 -13.32 -12.55
CA SER A 114 -8.40 -13.88 -13.91
C SER A 114 -7.49 -13.09 -14.86
N LEU A 115 -6.78 -13.76 -15.73
CA LEU A 115 -5.90 -13.18 -16.73
C LEU A 115 -6.29 -13.63 -18.11
N THR A 116 -6.16 -12.75 -19.09
CA THR A 116 -6.35 -13.09 -20.51
C THR A 116 -4.98 -13.23 -21.16
N MET A 117 -4.71 -14.40 -21.71
CA MET A 117 -3.51 -14.74 -22.48
C MET A 117 -3.98 -15.25 -23.87
N ASP A 118 -3.42 -14.71 -24.92
CA ASP A 118 -3.75 -15.11 -26.32
C ASP A 118 -5.25 -15.22 -26.62
N GLY A 119 -6.05 -14.27 -26.11
CA GLY A 119 -7.50 -14.25 -26.31
C GLY A 119 -8.27 -15.30 -25.49
N ARG A 120 -7.61 -16.10 -24.67
CA ARG A 120 -8.22 -17.03 -23.71
C ARG A 120 -8.15 -16.47 -22.31
N THR A 121 -9.28 -16.46 -21.61
CA THR A 121 -9.33 -16.02 -20.21
C THR A 121 -9.17 -17.22 -19.29
N ALA A 122 -8.04 -17.29 -18.57
CA ALA A 122 -7.85 -18.23 -17.48
C ALA A 122 -8.53 -17.69 -16.22
N THR A 123 -9.37 -18.49 -15.58
CA THR A 123 -10.00 -18.13 -14.32
C THR A 123 -9.02 -18.24 -13.15
N ALA A 124 -9.36 -17.64 -12.00
CA ALA A 124 -8.54 -17.75 -10.81
C ALA A 124 -8.34 -19.22 -10.36
N ASP A 125 -9.34 -20.06 -10.56
CA ASP A 125 -9.29 -21.47 -10.18
C ASP A 125 -8.42 -22.29 -11.14
N ASP A 126 -8.47 -22.00 -12.43
CA ASP A 126 -7.57 -22.62 -13.43
C ASP A 126 -6.10 -22.31 -13.11
N ILE A 127 -5.82 -21.06 -12.72
CA ILE A 127 -4.46 -20.62 -12.36
C ILE A 127 -3.98 -21.32 -11.08
N LYS A 128 -4.83 -21.44 -10.06
CA LYS A 128 -4.51 -22.19 -8.83
C LYS A 128 -4.22 -23.65 -9.11
N LEU A 129 -5.06 -24.26 -9.94
CA LEU A 129 -4.88 -25.67 -10.32
C LEU A 129 -3.55 -25.87 -11.06
N ALA A 130 -3.26 -25.04 -12.03
CA ALA A 130 -2.00 -25.09 -12.80
C ALA A 130 -0.77 -24.83 -11.91
N ALA A 131 -0.88 -23.94 -10.91
CA ALA A 131 0.18 -23.68 -9.94
C ALA A 131 0.49 -24.89 -9.07
N ASN A 132 -0.53 -25.66 -8.66
CA ASN A 132 -0.36 -26.88 -7.88
C ASN A 132 0.40 -27.98 -8.64
N PHE A 133 0.35 -27.96 -9.98
CA PHE A 133 1.12 -28.86 -10.84
C PHE A 133 2.51 -28.34 -11.21
N GLY A 134 2.92 -27.19 -10.68
CA GLY A 134 4.23 -26.59 -10.94
C GLY A 134 4.41 -26.03 -12.35
N ALA A 135 3.34 -25.94 -13.14
CA ALA A 135 3.38 -25.43 -14.52
C ALA A 135 3.36 -23.89 -14.59
N VAL A 136 3.08 -23.22 -13.46
CA VAL A 136 2.85 -21.78 -13.41
C VAL A 136 3.57 -21.17 -12.21
N THR A 137 4.27 -20.06 -12.44
CA THR A 137 4.85 -19.22 -11.37
C THR A 137 3.97 -18.01 -11.16
N ILE A 138 3.54 -17.79 -9.90
CA ILE A 138 2.69 -16.68 -9.51
C ILE A 138 3.53 -15.67 -8.71
N GLY A 139 3.39 -14.39 -9.03
CA GLY A 139 4.06 -13.30 -8.34
C GLY A 139 3.07 -12.25 -7.85
N HIS A 140 3.32 -11.71 -6.66
CA HIS A 140 2.52 -10.66 -6.03
C HIS A 140 3.39 -9.46 -5.60
N LEU A 141 4.45 -9.15 -6.36
CA LEU A 141 5.47 -8.18 -5.96
C LEU A 141 4.88 -6.81 -5.59
N GLY A 142 3.99 -6.27 -6.43
CA GLY A 142 3.39 -4.95 -6.17
C GLY A 142 2.55 -4.93 -4.90
N ALA A 143 1.73 -5.97 -4.65
CA ALA A 143 0.91 -6.07 -3.46
C ALA A 143 1.75 -6.23 -2.18
N ILE A 144 2.82 -7.02 -2.24
CA ILE A 144 3.75 -7.21 -1.12
C ILE A 144 4.45 -5.89 -0.78
N LEU A 145 4.99 -5.19 -1.78
CA LEU A 145 5.66 -3.90 -1.58
C LEU A 145 4.70 -2.84 -1.05
N PHE A 146 3.45 -2.81 -1.57
CA PHE A 146 2.41 -1.93 -1.08
C PHE A 146 2.05 -2.24 0.39
N PHE A 147 1.92 -3.51 0.75
CA PHE A 147 1.66 -3.94 2.13
C PHE A 147 2.75 -3.46 3.09
N PHE A 148 4.03 -3.73 2.80
CA PHE A 148 5.13 -3.35 3.69
C PHE A 148 5.33 -1.84 3.79
N SER A 149 5.25 -1.10 2.68
CA SER A 149 5.35 0.35 2.71
C SER A 149 4.23 0.98 3.53
N SER A 150 2.99 0.49 3.37
CA SER A 150 1.84 0.95 4.14
C SER A 150 1.96 0.61 5.63
N ALA A 151 2.52 -0.56 5.98
CA ALA A 151 2.78 -0.94 7.36
C ALA A 151 3.81 0.00 8.02
N ILE A 152 4.89 0.35 7.32
CA ILE A 152 5.87 1.34 7.80
C ILE A 152 5.19 2.70 8.01
N ALA A 153 4.39 3.17 7.04
CA ALA A 153 3.66 4.42 7.15
C ALA A 153 2.70 4.42 8.35
N ALA A 154 1.98 3.31 8.59
CA ALA A 154 1.08 3.17 9.73
C ALA A 154 1.83 3.23 11.07
N VAL A 155 2.93 2.48 11.22
CA VAL A 155 3.74 2.48 12.46
C VAL A 155 4.31 3.87 12.73
N CYS A 156 4.90 4.52 11.73
CA CYS A 156 5.46 5.86 11.90
C CYS A 156 4.38 6.89 12.24
N SER A 157 3.21 6.83 11.58
CA SER A 157 2.07 7.71 11.87
C SER A 157 1.51 7.48 13.28
N LEU A 158 1.47 6.23 13.75
CA LEU A 158 1.09 5.88 15.13
C LEU A 158 2.03 6.50 16.16
N LEU A 159 3.34 6.38 15.94
CA LEU A 159 4.36 6.96 16.81
C LEU A 159 4.23 8.49 16.91
N MET A 160 3.98 9.13 15.76
CA MET A 160 3.76 10.58 15.70
C MET A 160 2.46 11.00 16.38
N ALA A 161 1.35 10.28 16.16
CA ALA A 161 0.06 10.57 16.79
C ALA A 161 0.12 10.44 18.33
N THR A 162 0.85 9.44 18.83
CA THR A 162 0.99 9.20 20.28
C THR A 162 2.07 10.05 20.94
N GLY A 163 2.81 10.87 20.19
CA GLY A 163 3.83 11.78 20.71
C GLY A 163 5.10 11.09 21.23
N ARG A 164 5.35 9.82 20.85
CA ARG A 164 6.61 9.14 21.18
C ARG A 164 7.74 9.71 20.32
N LYS A 165 8.69 10.38 20.97
CA LYS A 165 9.99 10.70 20.36
C LYS A 165 10.84 9.44 20.43
N ILE A 166 11.21 8.89 19.26
CA ILE A 166 12.29 7.91 19.19
C ILE A 166 13.56 8.73 18.95
N ASP A 167 14.42 8.82 19.95
CA ASP A 167 15.78 9.34 19.75
C ASP A 167 16.56 8.30 18.96
N VAL A 168 16.54 8.44 17.65
CA VAL A 168 17.42 7.66 16.77
C VAL A 168 18.79 8.30 16.83
N ASN A 169 19.60 7.88 17.81
CA ASN A 169 21.03 8.18 17.83
C ASN A 169 21.70 7.40 16.68
N LEU A 170 21.70 7.97 15.49
CA LEU A 170 22.57 7.53 14.41
C LEU A 170 23.99 7.96 14.76
N ARG A 171 24.75 7.07 15.40
CA ARG A 171 26.20 7.17 15.54
C ARG A 171 26.90 6.79 14.24
#